data_905b84fa79a81af74e11e4f833c1e5ea
#
_entry.id   905b84fa79a81af74e11e4f833c1e5ea
#
_cell.length_a   1.000
_cell.length_b   1.000
_cell.length_c   1.000
_cell.angle_alpha   90.00
_cell.angle_beta   90.00
_cell.angle_gamma   90.00
#
_symmetry.space_group_name_H-M   'P 1'
#
loop_
_entity.id
_entity.type
_entity.pdbx_description
1 polymer ?
#
loop_
_entity_poly.entity_id
_entity_poly.type
_entity_poly.pdbx_seq_one_letter_code
_entity_poly.pdbx_strand_id
1 'polypeptide(L)'
;MSERAMHAIPPPASSHGEDFAEVVVVRHGETQGNALRIIQGQMDIELNEAGRQQAVMVARRLAKEAKPAAVYSSDLKRAAETAEIIATACNVSNLVLNPALRERHMGDLHGLKFDDAVRSKPDAYKAFSSEERSQEIPGGGESLDQLSERCVSYLNTIAGKHKGERVIVVSHGASIEELCRHADPTSSVRRRIPNTSICVFNISGTTGHWILERFGDVAHLNEDDFPQNAFGGDGAST
;
A
#
# COMPACT_ATOMS: atom_id res chain seq x y z
N MET A 1 -7.12 -17.96 -47.78
CA MET A 1 -7.33 -18.74 -46.54
C MET A 1 -6.67 -17.94 -45.43
N SER A 2 -7.48 -17.29 -44.62
CA SER A 2 -6.98 -16.40 -43.52
C SER A 2 -6.71 -17.29 -42.32
N GLU A 3 -5.45 -17.44 -41.93
CA GLU A 3 -5.05 -18.01 -40.65
C GLU A 3 -5.51 -17.07 -39.55
N ARG A 4 -6.54 -17.45 -38.83
CA ARG A 4 -6.87 -16.87 -37.54
C ARG A 4 -5.71 -17.20 -36.60
N ALA A 5 -4.89 -16.22 -36.29
CA ALA A 5 -3.94 -16.30 -35.18
C ALA A 5 -4.74 -16.65 -33.92
N MET A 6 -4.58 -17.89 -33.44
CA MET A 6 -5.06 -18.27 -32.12
C MET A 6 -4.34 -17.38 -31.12
N HIS A 7 -5.06 -16.42 -30.54
CA HIS A 7 -4.55 -15.68 -29.41
C HIS A 7 -4.35 -16.68 -28.28
N ALA A 8 -3.12 -17.02 -27.99
CA ALA A 8 -2.79 -17.81 -26.81
C ALA A 8 -3.33 -17.07 -25.58
N ILE A 9 -4.14 -17.74 -24.79
CA ILE A 9 -4.61 -17.24 -23.50
C ILE A 9 -3.35 -16.99 -22.68
N PRO A 10 -3.07 -15.75 -22.24
CA PRO A 10 -1.91 -15.50 -21.41
C PRO A 10 -1.98 -16.40 -20.17
N PRO A 11 -0.86 -16.92 -19.68
CA PRO A 11 -0.85 -17.72 -18.46
C PRO A 11 -1.40 -16.88 -17.30
N PRO A 12 -2.08 -17.53 -16.31
CA PRO A 12 -2.58 -16.82 -15.14
C PRO A 12 -1.44 -16.06 -14.46
N ALA A 13 -1.69 -14.83 -14.04
CA ALA A 13 -0.69 -13.97 -13.40
C ALA A 13 -0.25 -14.55 -12.05
N SER A 14 -1.15 -15.27 -11.37
CA SER A 14 -0.86 -15.95 -10.10
C SER A 14 -0.25 -17.33 -10.32
N SER A 15 0.89 -17.59 -9.67
CA SER A 15 1.50 -18.93 -9.59
C SER A 15 0.64 -19.96 -8.83
N HIS A 16 -0.41 -19.49 -8.12
CA HIS A 16 -1.31 -20.30 -7.28
C HIS A 16 -2.60 -20.74 -8.00
N GLY A 17 -2.74 -20.43 -9.29
CA GLY A 17 -3.86 -20.87 -10.11
C GLY A 17 -4.95 -19.82 -10.36
N GLU A 18 -5.95 -20.20 -11.16
CA GLU A 18 -6.96 -19.28 -11.71
C GLU A 18 -7.93 -18.67 -10.67
N ASP A 19 -8.04 -19.24 -9.47
CA ASP A 19 -8.86 -18.66 -8.39
C ASP A 19 -8.15 -17.52 -7.65
N PHE A 20 -6.82 -17.43 -7.72
CA PHE A 20 -6.05 -16.43 -7.02
C PHE A 20 -5.83 -15.18 -7.86
N ALA A 21 -6.15 -14.02 -7.29
CA ALA A 21 -5.69 -12.74 -7.80
C ALA A 21 -4.28 -12.44 -7.27
N GLU A 22 -3.37 -12.01 -8.15
CA GLU A 22 -2.08 -11.47 -7.73
C GLU A 22 -2.25 -9.98 -7.44
N VAL A 23 -2.20 -9.61 -6.17
CA VAL A 23 -2.38 -8.23 -5.69
C VAL A 23 -1.03 -7.63 -5.32
N VAL A 24 -0.52 -6.74 -6.17
CA VAL A 24 0.73 -6.02 -5.97
C VAL A 24 0.44 -4.73 -5.21
N VAL A 25 0.81 -4.68 -3.93
CA VAL A 25 0.55 -3.53 -3.07
C VAL A 25 1.79 -2.65 -2.97
N VAL A 26 1.64 -1.37 -3.28
CA VAL A 26 2.71 -0.37 -3.31
C VAL A 26 2.41 0.73 -2.30
N ARG A 27 3.37 1.08 -1.43
CA ARG A 27 3.26 2.28 -0.62
C ARG A 27 3.47 3.52 -1.50
N HIS A 28 2.71 4.59 -1.28
CA HIS A 28 2.90 5.87 -1.97
C HIS A 28 4.35 6.40 -1.88
N GLY A 29 4.75 7.27 -2.80
CA GLY A 29 6.03 7.97 -2.78
C GLY A 29 6.19 8.92 -1.60
N GLU A 30 7.39 9.44 -1.38
CA GLU A 30 7.71 10.33 -0.27
C GLU A 30 6.89 11.63 -0.31
N THR A 31 6.50 12.11 0.87
CA THR A 31 5.92 13.44 1.08
C THR A 31 6.83 14.29 1.95
N GLN A 32 6.59 15.60 2.00
CA GLN A 32 7.29 16.46 2.96
C GLN A 32 7.02 16.01 4.41
N GLY A 33 5.83 15.46 4.68
CA GLY A 33 5.50 14.90 6.00
C GLY A 33 6.37 13.70 6.36
N ASN A 34 6.67 12.81 5.40
CA ASN A 34 7.62 11.71 5.64
C ASN A 34 9.03 12.23 5.94
N ALA A 35 9.54 13.15 5.13
CA ALA A 35 10.87 13.74 5.31
C ALA A 35 11.04 14.44 6.67
N LEU A 36 9.99 15.09 7.17
CA LEU A 36 9.96 15.81 8.44
C LEU A 36 9.47 14.98 9.63
N ARG A 37 9.15 13.70 9.43
CA ARG A 37 8.58 12.78 10.45
C ARG A 37 7.31 13.34 11.10
N ILE A 38 6.40 13.86 10.25
CA ILE A 38 5.07 14.33 10.65
C ILE A 38 4.09 13.18 10.51
N ILE A 39 3.26 12.97 11.54
CA ILE A 39 2.15 12.01 11.54
C ILE A 39 1.06 12.53 10.60
N GLN A 40 0.93 11.91 9.43
CA GLN A 40 0.05 12.40 8.38
C GLN A 40 -1.36 11.81 8.45
N GLY A 41 -1.48 10.51 8.79
CA GLY A 41 -2.76 9.81 8.78
C GLY A 41 -3.56 10.10 7.50
N GLN A 42 -4.78 10.61 7.64
CA GLN A 42 -5.65 10.95 6.52
C GLN A 42 -5.56 12.43 6.07
N MET A 43 -4.51 13.15 6.46
CA MET A 43 -4.24 14.47 5.89
C MET A 43 -3.96 14.35 4.39
N ASP A 44 -4.55 15.25 3.59
CA ASP A 44 -4.46 15.20 2.12
C ASP A 44 -3.23 15.93 1.58
N ILE A 45 -2.06 15.35 1.84
CA ILE A 45 -0.73 15.88 1.49
C ILE A 45 -0.28 15.29 0.14
N GLU A 46 0.35 16.12 -0.68
CA GLU A 46 0.90 15.74 -1.99
C GLU A 46 2.29 15.09 -1.85
N LEU A 47 2.74 14.42 -2.92
CA LEU A 47 4.12 13.96 -3.04
C LEU A 47 5.09 15.16 -3.04
N ASN A 48 6.28 14.98 -2.47
CA ASN A 48 7.38 15.88 -2.73
C ASN A 48 8.13 15.46 -4.02
N GLU A 49 9.16 16.19 -4.40
CA GLU A 49 9.92 15.91 -5.63
C GLU A 49 10.58 14.52 -5.58
N ALA A 50 11.16 14.14 -4.44
CA ALA A 50 11.73 12.81 -4.25
C ALA A 50 10.66 11.70 -4.40
N GLY A 51 9.47 11.92 -3.85
CA GLY A 51 8.36 10.96 -3.98
C GLY A 51 7.88 10.79 -5.41
N ARG A 52 7.85 11.84 -6.23
CA ARG A 52 7.52 11.74 -7.66
C ARG A 52 8.56 10.93 -8.41
N GLN A 53 9.84 11.14 -8.13
CA GLN A 53 10.93 10.35 -8.72
C GLN A 53 10.83 8.89 -8.30
N GLN A 54 10.60 8.58 -7.01
CA GLN A 54 10.38 7.23 -6.51
C GLN A 54 9.18 6.56 -7.21
N ALA A 55 8.08 7.30 -7.40
CA ALA A 55 6.89 6.81 -8.11
C ALA A 55 7.20 6.44 -9.57
N VAL A 56 8.02 7.25 -10.27
CA VAL A 56 8.48 6.95 -11.63
C VAL A 56 9.34 5.69 -11.66
N MET A 57 10.23 5.48 -10.68
CA MET A 57 11.10 4.32 -10.61
C MET A 57 10.30 3.02 -10.39
N VAL A 58 9.38 3.00 -9.41
CA VAL A 58 8.53 1.84 -9.19
C VAL A 58 7.61 1.57 -10.38
N ALA A 59 7.09 2.62 -11.02
CA ALA A 59 6.26 2.49 -12.22
C ALA A 59 7.02 1.86 -13.40
N ARG A 60 8.27 2.28 -13.65
CA ARG A 60 9.15 1.68 -14.68
C ARG A 60 9.44 0.21 -14.42
N ARG A 61 9.62 -0.18 -13.16
CA ARG A 61 9.79 -1.57 -12.78
C ARG A 61 8.54 -2.38 -13.07
N LEU A 62 7.38 -1.92 -12.58
CA LEU A 62 6.11 -2.62 -12.75
C LEU A 62 5.68 -2.73 -14.21
N ALA A 63 6.02 -1.74 -15.05
CA ALA A 63 5.75 -1.77 -16.48
C ALA A 63 6.54 -2.85 -17.25
N LYS A 64 7.65 -3.36 -16.66
CA LYS A 64 8.43 -4.48 -17.23
C LYS A 64 7.88 -5.85 -16.83
N GLU A 65 6.96 -5.90 -15.87
CA GLU A 65 6.32 -7.11 -15.36
C GLU A 65 5.01 -7.41 -16.12
N ALA A 66 4.24 -8.41 -15.69
CA ALA A 66 2.95 -8.73 -16.28
C ALA A 66 1.98 -7.54 -16.17
N LYS A 67 1.28 -7.23 -17.28
CA LYS A 67 0.35 -6.09 -17.35
C LYS A 67 -0.80 -6.30 -16.36
N PRO A 68 -1.07 -5.33 -15.47
CA PRO A 68 -2.20 -5.40 -14.56
C PRO A 68 -3.53 -5.14 -15.28
N ALA A 69 -4.59 -5.81 -14.84
CA ALA A 69 -5.96 -5.59 -15.31
C ALA A 69 -6.54 -4.26 -14.82
N ALA A 70 -6.12 -3.80 -13.63
CA ALA A 70 -6.57 -2.56 -13.03
C ALA A 70 -5.52 -2.03 -12.03
N VAL A 71 -5.62 -0.73 -11.74
CA VAL A 71 -4.91 -0.06 -10.65
C VAL A 71 -5.95 0.49 -9.68
N TYR A 72 -5.83 0.14 -8.42
CA TYR A 72 -6.62 0.68 -7.30
C TYR A 72 -5.76 1.57 -6.44
N SER A 73 -6.33 2.59 -5.83
CA SER A 73 -5.58 3.47 -4.93
C SER A 73 -6.45 4.04 -3.82
N SER A 74 -5.83 4.35 -2.69
CA SER A 74 -6.35 5.36 -1.79
C SER A 74 -6.62 6.65 -2.56
N ASP A 75 -7.68 7.35 -2.19
CA ASP A 75 -8.04 8.65 -2.76
C ASP A 75 -7.25 9.83 -2.19
N LEU A 76 -6.37 9.60 -1.18
CA LEU A 76 -5.46 10.63 -0.70
C LEU A 76 -4.42 10.96 -1.78
N LYS A 77 -4.17 12.26 -1.99
CA LYS A 77 -3.37 12.80 -3.11
C LYS A 77 -2.05 12.08 -3.33
N ARG A 78 -1.26 11.84 -2.26
CA ARG A 78 0.03 11.15 -2.37
C ARG A 78 -0.06 9.75 -2.96
N ALA A 79 -1.13 9.02 -2.62
CA ALA A 79 -1.37 7.69 -3.15
C ALA A 79 -1.97 7.74 -4.55
N ALA A 80 -2.94 8.62 -4.78
CA ALA A 80 -3.57 8.83 -6.09
C ALA A 80 -2.54 9.24 -7.15
N GLU A 81 -1.66 10.22 -6.85
CA GLU A 81 -0.60 10.67 -7.77
C GLU A 81 0.40 9.53 -8.06
N THR A 82 0.79 8.74 -7.05
CA THR A 82 1.64 7.55 -7.26
C THR A 82 0.95 6.55 -8.18
N ALA A 83 -0.34 6.29 -7.98
CA ALA A 83 -1.12 5.36 -8.79
C ALA A 83 -1.32 5.83 -10.23
N GLU A 84 -1.52 7.12 -10.46
CA GLU A 84 -1.63 7.72 -11.81
C GLU A 84 -0.33 7.53 -12.60
N ILE A 85 0.83 7.73 -11.96
CA ILE A 85 2.14 7.51 -12.58
C ILE A 85 2.30 6.02 -12.96
N ILE A 86 1.92 5.10 -12.05
CA ILE A 86 1.98 3.66 -12.30
C ILE A 86 1.01 3.25 -13.42
N ALA A 87 -0.25 3.69 -13.37
CA ALA A 87 -1.26 3.36 -14.37
C ALA A 87 -0.84 3.81 -15.77
N THR A 88 -0.29 5.01 -15.86
CA THR A 88 0.25 5.57 -17.12
C THR A 88 1.38 4.72 -17.67
N ALA A 89 2.38 4.37 -16.84
CA ALA A 89 3.53 3.57 -17.26
C ALA A 89 3.14 2.14 -17.67
N CYS A 90 2.16 1.55 -17.00
CA CYS A 90 1.63 0.21 -17.30
C CYS A 90 0.60 0.21 -18.44
N ASN A 91 0.25 1.35 -19.01
CA ASN A 91 -0.80 1.52 -20.02
C ASN A 91 -2.14 0.91 -19.58
N VAL A 92 -2.58 1.27 -18.37
CA VAL A 92 -3.85 0.86 -17.76
C VAL A 92 -4.76 2.06 -17.61
N SER A 93 -5.94 2.00 -18.22
CA SER A 93 -6.97 3.06 -18.12
C SER A 93 -7.92 2.87 -16.92
N ASN A 94 -7.99 1.68 -16.36
CA ASN A 94 -8.85 1.37 -15.22
C ASN A 94 -8.14 1.71 -13.90
N LEU A 95 -8.21 2.99 -13.50
CA LEU A 95 -7.76 3.48 -12.19
C LEU A 95 -8.97 3.78 -11.31
N VAL A 96 -9.02 3.14 -10.15
CA VAL A 96 -10.12 3.26 -9.18
C VAL A 96 -9.60 3.82 -7.85
N LEU A 97 -10.11 4.98 -7.43
CA LEU A 97 -9.81 5.58 -6.14
C LEU A 97 -10.86 5.16 -5.10
N ASN A 98 -10.41 4.73 -3.91
CA ASN A 98 -11.33 4.28 -2.86
C ASN A 98 -10.82 4.62 -1.45
N PRO A 99 -11.66 5.26 -0.60
CA PRO A 99 -11.29 5.62 0.77
C PRO A 99 -11.03 4.40 1.68
N ALA A 100 -11.48 3.19 1.32
CA ALA A 100 -11.15 1.97 2.06
C ALA A 100 -9.64 1.66 2.05
N LEU A 101 -8.86 2.25 1.14
CA LEU A 101 -7.41 2.11 1.06
C LEU A 101 -6.63 3.25 1.75
N ARG A 102 -7.31 4.21 2.41
CA ARG A 102 -6.66 5.30 3.15
C ARG A 102 -5.81 4.79 4.30
N GLU A 103 -4.86 5.61 4.71
CA GLU A 103 -4.06 5.42 5.92
C GLU A 103 -4.94 5.41 7.19
N ARG A 104 -4.42 4.89 8.31
CA ARG A 104 -5.04 4.97 9.61
C ARG A 104 -5.40 6.42 9.95
N HIS A 105 -6.62 6.67 10.39
CA HIS A 105 -6.98 7.98 10.92
C HIS A 105 -6.32 8.18 12.27
N MET A 106 -5.46 9.19 12.40
CA MET A 106 -4.59 9.38 13.55
C MET A 106 -5.19 10.30 14.64
N GLY A 107 -6.46 10.69 14.48
CA GLY A 107 -7.14 11.52 15.48
C GLY A 107 -6.36 12.78 15.84
N ASP A 108 -6.18 13.02 17.13
CA ASP A 108 -5.47 14.17 17.70
C ASP A 108 -3.96 14.20 17.39
N LEU A 109 -3.39 13.14 16.82
CA LEU A 109 -2.00 13.08 16.42
C LEU A 109 -1.72 13.69 15.05
N HIS A 110 -2.73 13.96 14.22
CA HIS A 110 -2.55 14.55 12.89
C HIS A 110 -1.74 15.83 12.92
N GLY A 111 -0.74 15.94 12.07
CA GLY A 111 0.09 17.12 11.89
C GLY A 111 1.20 17.32 12.94
N LEU A 112 1.25 16.49 13.96
CA LEU A 112 2.32 16.55 14.95
C LEU A 112 3.58 15.87 14.42
N LYS A 113 4.75 16.41 14.78
CA LYS A 113 5.99 15.65 14.67
C LYS A 113 5.93 14.46 15.62
N PHE A 114 6.45 13.32 15.18
CA PHE A 114 6.42 12.10 15.97
C PHE A 114 7.05 12.29 17.37
N ASP A 115 8.19 12.98 17.43
CA ASP A 115 8.91 13.23 18.68
C ASP A 115 8.17 14.20 19.62
N ASP A 116 7.27 15.04 19.09
CA ASP A 116 6.45 15.98 19.87
C ASP A 116 5.12 15.37 20.33
N ALA A 117 4.64 14.34 19.66
CA ALA A 117 3.33 13.71 19.93
C ALA A 117 3.22 13.22 21.38
N VAL A 118 4.27 12.60 21.91
CA VAL A 118 4.35 12.10 23.29
C VAL A 118 4.07 13.21 24.31
N ARG A 119 4.62 14.41 24.07
CA ARG A 119 4.50 15.54 25.00
C ARG A 119 3.23 16.34 24.79
N SER A 120 2.83 16.52 23.53
CA SER A 120 1.70 17.39 23.16
C SER A 120 0.36 16.70 23.32
N LYS A 121 0.29 15.39 23.11
CA LYS A 121 -0.94 14.57 23.12
C LYS A 121 -0.68 13.20 23.77
N PRO A 122 -0.33 13.16 25.07
CA PRO A 122 0.09 11.92 25.74
C PRO A 122 -0.96 10.80 25.69
N ASP A 123 -2.26 11.13 25.85
CA ASP A 123 -3.33 10.13 25.81
C ASP A 123 -3.51 9.54 24.39
N ALA A 124 -3.46 10.39 23.37
CA ALA A 124 -3.54 9.94 21.99
C ALA A 124 -2.29 9.10 21.60
N TYR A 125 -1.12 9.49 22.06
CA TYR A 125 0.11 8.73 21.83
C TYR A 125 0.07 7.38 22.55
N LYS A 126 -0.44 7.33 23.79
CA LYS A 126 -0.63 6.09 24.55
C LYS A 126 -1.57 5.14 23.82
N ALA A 127 -2.69 5.65 23.29
CA ALA A 127 -3.62 4.85 22.48
C ALA A 127 -2.98 4.36 21.17
N PHE A 128 -2.20 5.23 20.49
CA PHE A 128 -1.47 4.88 19.27
C PHE A 128 -0.46 3.75 19.50
N SER A 129 0.29 3.79 20.61
CA SER A 129 1.32 2.81 20.95
C SER A 129 0.81 1.60 21.73
N SER A 130 -0.52 1.50 21.96
CA SER A 130 -1.15 0.41 22.69
C SER A 130 -1.05 -0.90 21.90
N GLU A 131 -0.82 -2.00 22.62
CA GLU A 131 -0.93 -3.35 22.05
C GLU A 131 -2.40 -3.80 21.92
N GLU A 132 -3.33 -3.09 22.55
CA GLU A 132 -4.77 -3.34 22.43
C GLU A 132 -5.26 -2.84 21.06
N ARG A 133 -5.51 -3.78 20.16
CA ARG A 133 -5.84 -3.49 18.75
C ARG A 133 -7.18 -2.76 18.57
N SER A 134 -8.11 -2.96 19.49
CA SER A 134 -9.43 -2.29 19.51
C SER A 134 -9.34 -0.84 19.99
N GLN A 135 -8.21 -0.40 20.53
CA GLN A 135 -8.04 0.93 21.08
C GLN A 135 -8.09 2.02 19.99
N GLU A 136 -9.11 2.86 20.02
CA GLU A 136 -9.21 4.05 19.16
C GLU A 136 -8.29 5.17 19.64
N ILE A 137 -7.75 5.95 18.68
CA ILE A 137 -6.97 7.14 18.99
C ILE A 137 -7.93 8.31 19.29
N PRO A 138 -7.78 9.04 20.41
CA PRO A 138 -8.57 10.23 20.69
C PRO A 138 -8.65 11.23 19.53
N GLY A 139 -9.76 11.95 19.40
CA GLY A 139 -9.99 12.86 18.28
C GLY A 139 -10.55 12.19 17.03
N GLY A 140 -11.25 11.08 17.19
CA GLY A 140 -11.90 10.33 16.09
C GLY A 140 -10.95 9.48 15.28
N GLY A 141 -9.82 9.10 15.86
CA GLY A 141 -8.86 8.20 15.21
C GLY A 141 -9.32 6.75 15.20
N GLU A 142 -8.79 5.99 14.24
CA GLU A 142 -9.11 4.57 14.08
C GLU A 142 -8.31 3.69 15.05
N SER A 143 -8.91 2.59 15.46
CA SER A 143 -8.22 1.44 16.03
C SER A 143 -7.49 0.65 14.93
N LEU A 144 -6.58 -0.25 15.30
CA LEU A 144 -5.93 -1.15 14.33
C LEU A 144 -6.93 -2.18 13.75
N ASP A 145 -7.93 -2.58 14.53
CA ASP A 145 -8.95 -3.52 14.05
C ASP A 145 -9.87 -2.87 13.02
N GLN A 146 -10.28 -1.62 13.21
CA GLN A 146 -11.06 -0.86 12.22
C GLN A 146 -10.26 -0.67 10.91
N LEU A 147 -8.98 -0.31 11.01
CA LEU A 147 -8.09 -0.19 9.86
C LEU A 147 -7.98 -1.52 9.10
N SER A 148 -7.69 -2.60 9.82
CA SER A 148 -7.54 -3.94 9.25
C SER A 148 -8.82 -4.39 8.55
N GLU A 149 -9.97 -4.28 9.21
CA GLU A 149 -11.26 -4.71 8.68
C GLU A 149 -11.58 -4.04 7.34
N ARG A 150 -11.46 -2.69 7.25
CA ARG A 150 -11.78 -1.99 6.00
C ARG A 150 -10.81 -2.31 4.86
N CYS A 151 -9.50 -2.39 5.16
CA CYS A 151 -8.50 -2.69 4.12
C CYS A 151 -8.62 -4.13 3.62
N VAL A 152 -8.70 -5.10 4.52
CA VAL A 152 -8.82 -6.54 4.18
C VAL A 152 -10.12 -6.82 3.43
N SER A 153 -11.24 -6.30 3.90
CA SER A 153 -12.55 -6.46 3.24
C SER A 153 -12.51 -5.93 1.80
N TYR A 154 -11.87 -4.77 1.59
CA TYR A 154 -11.78 -4.20 0.25
C TYR A 154 -10.84 -5.00 -0.67
N LEU A 155 -9.69 -5.48 -0.18
CA LEU A 155 -8.81 -6.34 -0.98
C LEU A 155 -9.46 -7.68 -1.32
N ASN A 156 -10.25 -8.27 -0.43
CA ASN A 156 -11.05 -9.47 -0.75
C ASN A 156 -12.07 -9.19 -1.86
N THR A 157 -12.69 -8.00 -1.85
CA THR A 157 -13.60 -7.56 -2.92
C THR A 157 -12.86 -7.42 -4.25
N ILE A 158 -11.65 -6.86 -4.25
CA ILE A 158 -10.79 -6.76 -5.45
C ILE A 158 -10.43 -8.15 -5.96
N ALA A 159 -9.96 -9.03 -5.09
CA ALA A 159 -9.57 -10.39 -5.45
C ALA A 159 -10.74 -11.20 -6.05
N GLY A 160 -11.95 -11.05 -5.51
CA GLY A 160 -13.15 -11.66 -6.05
C GLY A 160 -13.51 -11.21 -7.48
N LYS A 161 -13.15 -9.96 -7.83
CA LYS A 161 -13.37 -9.40 -9.18
C LYS A 161 -12.27 -9.77 -10.19
N HIS A 162 -11.07 -10.09 -9.72
CA HIS A 162 -9.86 -10.24 -10.52
C HIS A 162 -9.21 -11.61 -10.38
N LYS A 163 -10.03 -12.66 -10.30
CA LYS A 163 -9.54 -14.05 -10.25
C LYS A 163 -8.68 -14.37 -11.47
N GLY A 164 -7.50 -14.94 -11.23
CA GLY A 164 -6.51 -15.25 -12.26
C GLY A 164 -5.80 -14.04 -12.85
N GLU A 165 -6.12 -12.84 -12.40
CA GLU A 165 -5.55 -11.59 -12.91
C GLU A 165 -4.56 -10.97 -11.91
N ARG A 166 -3.70 -10.11 -12.45
CA ARG A 166 -2.83 -9.22 -11.67
C ARG A 166 -3.47 -7.85 -11.54
N VAL A 167 -3.44 -7.30 -10.32
CA VAL A 167 -3.84 -5.91 -10.05
C VAL A 167 -2.79 -5.21 -9.22
N ILE A 168 -2.72 -3.87 -9.34
CA ILE A 168 -1.86 -3.04 -8.49
C ILE A 168 -2.74 -2.24 -7.54
N VAL A 169 -2.31 -2.13 -6.28
CA VAL A 169 -2.98 -1.36 -5.23
C VAL A 169 -1.99 -0.38 -4.62
N VAL A 170 -2.29 0.92 -4.62
CA VAL A 170 -1.45 1.93 -3.96
C VAL A 170 -2.10 2.34 -2.64
N SER A 171 -1.33 2.23 -1.55
CA SER A 171 -1.83 2.48 -0.19
C SER A 171 -0.71 3.08 0.70
N HIS A 172 -0.78 2.87 2.01
CA HIS A 172 0.01 3.58 3.03
C HIS A 172 0.68 2.60 4.00
N GLY A 173 1.56 3.14 4.84
CA GLY A 173 2.39 2.36 5.73
C GLY A 173 1.63 1.45 6.68
N ALA A 174 0.78 2.02 7.55
CA ALA A 174 0.03 1.23 8.54
C ALA A 174 -1.01 0.31 7.89
N SER A 175 -1.63 0.77 6.78
CA SER A 175 -2.58 -0.08 6.03
C SER A 175 -1.89 -1.32 5.47
N ILE A 176 -0.70 -1.17 4.85
CA ILE A 176 0.06 -2.31 4.29
C ILE A 176 0.57 -3.23 5.41
N GLU A 177 1.00 -2.67 6.54
CA GLU A 177 1.40 -3.46 7.71
C GLU A 177 0.26 -4.36 8.18
N GLU A 178 -0.97 -3.83 8.26
CA GLU A 178 -2.15 -4.62 8.65
C GLU A 178 -2.51 -5.70 7.61
N LEU A 179 -2.35 -5.43 6.32
CA LEU A 179 -2.51 -6.44 5.28
C LEU A 179 -1.49 -7.58 5.41
N CYS A 180 -0.22 -7.24 5.69
CA CYS A 180 0.83 -8.22 5.92
C CYS A 180 0.56 -9.05 7.18
N ARG A 181 0.07 -8.43 8.26
CA ARG A 181 -0.33 -9.12 9.49
C ARG A 181 -1.50 -10.07 9.27
N HIS A 182 -2.47 -9.67 8.45
CA HIS A 182 -3.60 -10.53 8.10
C HIS A 182 -3.14 -11.78 7.31
N ALA A 183 -2.21 -11.60 6.37
CA ALA A 183 -1.68 -12.71 5.57
C ALA A 183 -0.74 -13.64 6.38
N ASP A 184 0.00 -13.09 7.33
CA ASP A 184 0.91 -13.85 8.23
C ASP A 184 0.75 -13.39 9.69
N PRO A 185 -0.27 -13.91 10.40
CA PRO A 185 -0.53 -13.56 11.80
C PRO A 185 0.57 -14.03 12.77
N THR A 186 1.43 -14.95 12.33
CA THR A 186 2.51 -15.51 13.17
C THR A 186 3.73 -14.61 13.22
N SER A 187 3.85 -13.68 12.30
CA SER A 187 4.95 -12.72 12.27
C SER A 187 4.80 -11.70 13.40
N SER A 188 5.65 -11.82 14.42
CA SER A 188 5.71 -10.86 15.54
C SER A 188 6.47 -9.57 15.20
N VAL A 189 7.06 -9.49 14.01
CA VAL A 189 7.95 -8.39 13.63
C VAL A 189 7.11 -7.25 13.04
N ARG A 190 7.06 -6.12 13.75
CA ARG A 190 6.64 -4.84 13.14
C ARG A 190 7.67 -4.50 12.07
N ARG A 191 7.25 -4.58 10.82
CA ARG A 191 8.14 -4.36 9.68
C ARG A 191 7.90 -2.97 9.12
N ARG A 192 8.98 -2.21 8.98
CA ARG A 192 8.91 -0.92 8.30
C ARG A 192 8.55 -1.12 6.84
N ILE A 193 7.57 -0.37 6.36
CA ILE A 193 7.13 -0.32 4.97
C ILE A 193 7.74 0.93 4.31
N PRO A 194 8.84 0.85 3.54
CA PRO A 194 9.45 2.01 2.88
C PRO A 194 8.54 2.63 1.82
N ASN A 195 8.72 3.93 1.50
CA ASN A 195 8.03 4.56 0.38
C ASN A 195 8.32 3.80 -0.92
N THR A 196 7.30 3.63 -1.75
CA THR A 196 7.29 2.85 -3.00
C THR A 196 7.70 1.37 -2.87
N SER A 197 7.85 0.84 -1.64
CA SER A 197 8.06 -0.59 -1.46
C SER A 197 6.90 -1.41 -2.01
N ILE A 198 7.22 -2.62 -2.48
CA ILE A 198 6.28 -3.55 -3.09
C ILE A 198 6.08 -4.74 -2.16
N CYS A 199 4.81 -5.03 -1.83
CA CYS A 199 4.37 -6.29 -1.26
C CYS A 199 3.51 -7.04 -2.28
N VAL A 200 3.62 -8.36 -2.37
CA VAL A 200 2.80 -9.17 -3.29
C VAL A 200 2.02 -10.17 -2.48
N PHE A 201 0.71 -10.14 -2.67
CA PHE A 201 -0.23 -11.09 -2.07
C PHE A 201 -0.92 -11.89 -3.17
N ASN A 202 -1.05 -13.20 -2.99
CA ASN A 202 -1.97 -14.01 -3.74
C ASN A 202 -3.21 -14.24 -2.88
N ILE A 203 -4.36 -13.77 -3.34
CA ILE A 203 -5.61 -13.80 -2.59
C ILE A 203 -6.62 -14.65 -3.36
N SER A 204 -7.12 -15.74 -2.76
CA SER A 204 -8.20 -16.54 -3.34
C SER A 204 -9.48 -15.72 -3.43
N GLY A 205 -9.99 -15.55 -4.63
CA GLY A 205 -11.24 -14.81 -4.86
C GLY A 205 -12.48 -15.56 -4.39
N THR A 206 -12.38 -16.85 -4.07
CA THR A 206 -13.49 -17.67 -3.58
C THR A 206 -13.47 -17.85 -2.09
N THR A 207 -12.30 -18.17 -1.49
CA THR A 207 -12.19 -18.51 -0.07
C THR A 207 -11.70 -17.35 0.79
N GLY A 208 -11.14 -16.30 0.18
CA GLY A 208 -10.48 -15.23 0.90
C GLY A 208 -9.17 -15.66 1.60
N HIS A 209 -8.56 -16.77 1.16
CA HIS A 209 -7.25 -17.20 1.66
C HIS A 209 -6.14 -16.31 1.10
N TRP A 210 -5.20 -15.89 1.96
CA TRP A 210 -4.10 -14.98 1.61
C TRP A 210 -2.75 -15.68 1.71
N ILE A 211 -1.88 -15.40 0.75
CA ILE A 211 -0.48 -15.82 0.74
C ILE A 211 0.37 -14.57 0.52
N LEU A 212 1.24 -14.24 1.47
CA LEU A 212 2.25 -13.18 1.32
C LEU A 212 3.45 -13.77 0.58
N GLU A 213 3.63 -13.42 -0.69
CA GLU A 213 4.71 -13.93 -1.53
C GLU A 213 5.96 -13.03 -1.48
N ARG A 214 5.77 -11.71 -1.39
CA ARG A 214 6.88 -10.73 -1.34
C ARG A 214 6.57 -9.65 -0.33
N PHE A 215 7.58 -9.25 0.43
CA PHE A 215 7.46 -8.22 1.46
C PHE A 215 8.47 -7.10 1.26
N GLY A 216 8.00 -5.85 1.16
CA GLY A 216 8.80 -4.64 1.32
C GLY A 216 9.94 -4.46 0.32
N ASP A 217 9.80 -4.99 -0.90
CA ASP A 217 10.83 -4.96 -1.94
C ASP A 217 11.03 -3.53 -2.49
N VAL A 218 12.25 -3.03 -2.39
CA VAL A 218 12.70 -1.70 -2.83
C VAL A 218 13.84 -1.76 -3.83
N ALA A 219 14.07 -2.90 -4.48
CA ALA A 219 15.21 -3.09 -5.38
C ALA A 219 15.28 -2.03 -6.50
N HIS A 220 14.13 -1.52 -6.97
CA HIS A 220 14.06 -0.46 -7.97
C HIS A 220 14.68 0.88 -7.52
N LEU A 221 14.82 1.13 -6.20
CA LEU A 221 15.44 2.36 -5.69
C LEU A 221 16.99 2.30 -5.71
N ASN A 222 17.58 1.10 -5.85
CA ASN A 222 19.02 0.92 -5.84
C ASN A 222 19.65 1.02 -7.25
N GLU A 223 18.83 1.04 -8.31
CA GLU A 223 19.32 1.05 -9.70
C GLU A 223 19.86 2.41 -10.15
N ASP A 224 19.50 3.52 -9.45
CA ASP A 224 19.82 4.89 -9.86
C ASP A 224 20.48 5.75 -8.75
N ASP A 225 21.34 5.19 -7.89
CA ASP A 225 22.10 5.94 -6.84
C ASP A 225 21.21 6.86 -5.95
N PHE A 226 19.98 6.46 -5.68
CA PHE A 226 19.10 7.23 -4.80
C PHE A 226 19.66 7.19 -3.36
N PRO A 227 19.84 8.34 -2.67
CA PRO A 227 20.35 8.35 -1.31
C PRO A 227 19.46 7.48 -0.42
N GLN A 228 20.08 6.61 0.39
CA GLN A 228 19.37 5.69 1.31
C GLN A 228 18.50 6.41 2.37
N ASN A 229 18.47 7.74 2.39
CA ASN A 229 17.58 8.57 3.21
C ASN A 229 16.12 8.52 2.77
N ALA A 230 15.79 7.96 1.60
CA ALA A 230 14.42 7.70 1.13
C ALA A 230 13.64 6.67 1.99
N PHE A 231 14.25 6.15 3.04
CA PHE A 231 13.60 5.26 4.01
C PHE A 231 12.80 6.01 5.11
N GLY A 232 12.38 7.25 4.84
CA GLY A 232 11.49 8.01 5.71
C GLY A 232 10.15 7.32 5.91
N GLY A 233 10.08 6.40 6.87
CA GLY A 233 8.80 5.98 7.41
C GLY A 233 8.23 7.14 8.23
N ASP A 234 6.93 7.32 8.19
CA ASP A 234 6.17 8.25 9.03
C ASP A 234 6.14 7.84 10.52
N GLY A 235 7.15 7.15 11.01
CA GLY A 235 7.26 6.77 12.43
C GLY A 235 6.12 5.89 12.96
N ALA A 236 5.11 5.63 12.14
CA ALA A 236 3.98 4.76 12.50
C ALA A 236 4.33 3.26 12.41
N SER A 237 5.52 2.94 11.91
CA SER A 237 6.03 1.57 11.74
C SER A 237 7.29 1.36 12.59
N THR A 238 7.28 1.72 13.88
CA THR A 238 8.35 1.36 14.82
C THR A 238 7.81 0.48 15.94
#